data_a2b02c69c1be7486cf75d7832366765c
#
_entry.id   a2b02c69c1be7486cf75d7832366765c
#
_cell.length_a   1.000
_cell.length_b   1.000
_cell.length_c   1.000
_cell.angle_alpha   90.00
_cell.angle_beta   90.00
_cell.angle_gamma   90.00
#
_symmetry.space_group_name_H-M   'P 1'
#
loop_
_entity.id
_entity.type
_entity.pdbx_description
1 polymer ?
#
loop_
_entity_poly.entity_id
_entity_poly.type
_entity_poly.pdbx_seq_one_letter_code
_entity_poly.pdbx_strand_id
1 'polypeptide(L)'
;MTRKNIFIVGFSGSGKTTVGAEVANLLQWKFIDIDQQIVNKTSKSIAEIFKLNKGEQYFREIEKATLKELIHFENQIISTGGGIILDEGNLRSMLDNGYVICLDADPNTILTRLNLQSLSSDNIVRPLLDSDDQLEKIIKLKNERDPIYKKSDYIIKTDGLTPREISNQIIDHWVKIYS
;
A
#
# COMPACT_ATOMS: atom_id res chain seq x y z
N MET A 1 -16.98 16.70 7.09
CA MET A 1 -17.12 15.70 6.01
C MET A 1 -16.70 14.35 6.58
N THR A 2 -17.57 13.36 6.54
CA THR A 2 -17.26 11.99 6.98
C THR A 2 -16.29 11.39 5.97
N ARG A 3 -15.05 11.08 6.41
CA ARG A 3 -14.08 10.36 5.59
C ARG A 3 -14.56 8.91 5.44
N LYS A 4 -14.97 8.50 4.23
CA LYS A 4 -15.71 7.25 4.01
C LYS A 4 -14.86 6.14 3.37
N ASN A 5 -13.56 6.35 3.17
CA ASN A 5 -12.63 5.35 2.66
C ASN A 5 -11.50 5.09 3.68
N ILE A 6 -10.92 3.90 3.63
CA ILE A 6 -9.67 3.59 4.35
C ILE A 6 -8.59 3.32 3.32
N PHE A 7 -7.54 4.13 3.32
CA PHE A 7 -6.34 3.93 2.51
C PHE A 7 -5.28 3.23 3.35
N ILE A 8 -4.76 2.12 2.86
CA ILE A 8 -3.68 1.38 3.51
C ILE A 8 -2.40 1.64 2.73
N VAL A 9 -1.48 2.38 3.36
CA VAL A 9 -0.15 2.71 2.84
C VAL A 9 0.93 1.96 3.62
N GLY A 10 2.16 2.03 3.15
CA GLY A 10 3.31 1.39 3.80
C GLY A 10 4.26 0.77 2.80
N PHE A 11 5.42 0.34 3.25
CA PHE A 11 6.45 -0.22 2.40
C PHE A 11 6.00 -1.52 1.70
N SER A 12 6.65 -1.89 0.59
CA SER A 12 6.41 -3.19 -0.05
C SER A 12 6.68 -4.33 0.94
N GLY A 13 5.83 -5.34 1.00
CA GLY A 13 5.96 -6.44 1.98
C GLY A 13 5.41 -6.14 3.38
N SER A 14 4.85 -4.94 3.65
CA SER A 14 4.26 -4.64 4.97
C SER A 14 2.90 -5.33 5.22
N GLY A 15 2.30 -5.98 4.21
CA GLY A 15 1.06 -6.75 4.37
C GLY A 15 -0.21 -6.03 3.91
N LYS A 16 -0.10 -4.89 3.22
CA LYS A 16 -1.24 -4.03 2.81
C LYS A 16 -2.38 -4.78 2.12
N THR A 17 -2.07 -5.55 1.10
CA THR A 17 -3.07 -6.30 0.31
C THR A 17 -3.80 -7.32 1.17
N THR A 18 -3.07 -8.11 1.97
CA THR A 18 -3.63 -9.14 2.84
C THR A 18 -4.52 -8.53 3.93
N VAL A 19 -4.00 -7.53 4.64
CA VAL A 19 -4.75 -6.83 5.70
C VAL A 19 -5.93 -6.07 5.11
N GLY A 20 -5.75 -5.41 3.97
CA GLY A 20 -6.82 -4.67 3.30
C GLY A 20 -8.00 -5.55 2.90
N ALA A 21 -7.72 -6.72 2.34
CA ALA A 21 -8.75 -7.69 2.00
C ALA A 21 -9.51 -8.19 3.25
N GLU A 22 -8.79 -8.44 4.36
CA GLU A 22 -9.39 -8.86 5.63
C GLU A 22 -10.28 -7.75 6.24
N VAL A 23 -9.81 -6.50 6.28
CA VAL A 23 -10.61 -5.35 6.76
C VAL A 23 -11.86 -5.17 5.91
N ALA A 24 -11.74 -5.26 4.60
CA ALA A 24 -12.87 -5.12 3.68
C ALA A 24 -13.92 -6.21 3.91
N ASN A 25 -13.47 -7.45 4.13
CA ASN A 25 -14.36 -8.56 4.46
C ASN A 25 -15.09 -8.33 5.80
N LEU A 26 -14.40 -7.84 6.81
CA LEU A 26 -14.99 -7.56 8.13
C LEU A 26 -16.01 -6.43 8.12
N LEU A 27 -15.73 -5.36 7.36
CA LEU A 27 -16.61 -4.21 7.24
C LEU A 27 -17.69 -4.38 6.14
N GLN A 28 -17.63 -5.46 5.35
CA GLN A 28 -18.46 -5.66 4.16
C GLN A 28 -18.33 -4.48 3.16
N TRP A 29 -17.10 -3.94 3.06
CA TRP A 29 -16.74 -2.88 2.14
C TRP A 29 -16.04 -3.43 0.91
N LYS A 30 -15.96 -2.62 -0.16
CA LYS A 30 -15.26 -3.01 -1.38
C LYS A 30 -13.75 -2.97 -1.15
N PHE A 31 -13.06 -4.08 -1.44
CA PHE A 31 -11.59 -4.10 -1.48
C PHE A 31 -11.07 -3.68 -2.85
N ILE A 32 -10.06 -2.81 -2.87
CA ILE A 32 -9.37 -2.38 -4.08
C ILE A 32 -7.87 -2.39 -3.83
N ASP A 33 -7.12 -3.02 -4.73
CA ASP A 33 -5.66 -2.92 -4.79
C ASP A 33 -5.29 -2.07 -6.02
N ILE A 34 -4.61 -0.94 -5.81
CA ILE A 34 -4.27 0.01 -6.89
C ILE A 34 -3.35 -0.65 -7.91
N ASP A 35 -2.36 -1.44 -7.46
CA ASP A 35 -1.44 -2.12 -8.36
C ASP A 35 -2.21 -3.10 -9.28
N GLN A 36 -3.19 -3.83 -8.74
CA GLN A 36 -4.05 -4.69 -9.55
C GLN A 36 -4.94 -3.90 -10.51
N GLN A 37 -5.46 -2.73 -10.10
CA GLN A 37 -6.22 -1.87 -11.01
C GLN A 37 -5.36 -1.37 -12.18
N ILE A 38 -4.10 -1.04 -11.94
CA ILE A 38 -3.15 -0.64 -12.99
C ILE A 38 -2.90 -1.80 -13.96
N VAL A 39 -2.66 -3.00 -13.45
CA VAL A 39 -2.50 -4.21 -14.28
C VAL A 39 -3.73 -4.44 -15.16
N ASN A 40 -4.92 -4.34 -14.58
CA ASN A 40 -6.18 -4.54 -15.32
C ASN A 40 -6.37 -3.47 -16.43
N LYS A 41 -6.04 -2.20 -16.16
CA LYS A 41 -6.17 -1.10 -17.11
C LYS A 41 -5.16 -1.18 -18.25
N THR A 42 -3.93 -1.60 -17.95
CA THR A 42 -2.83 -1.60 -18.92
C THR A 42 -2.65 -2.93 -19.62
N SER A 43 -3.23 -4.00 -19.10
CA SER A 43 -2.99 -5.40 -19.54
C SER A 43 -1.49 -5.76 -19.49
N LYS A 44 -0.72 -5.09 -18.62
CA LYS A 44 0.71 -5.31 -18.40
C LYS A 44 0.98 -5.50 -16.91
N SER A 45 1.89 -6.40 -16.58
CA SER A 45 2.42 -6.49 -15.22
C SER A 45 3.19 -5.22 -14.84
N ILE A 46 3.30 -4.92 -13.54
CA ILE A 46 4.08 -3.78 -13.05
C ILE A 46 5.53 -3.87 -13.54
N ALA A 47 6.12 -5.07 -13.56
CA ALA A 47 7.48 -5.29 -14.07
C ALA A 47 7.62 -4.95 -15.56
N GLU A 48 6.64 -5.30 -16.39
CA GLU A 48 6.63 -4.93 -17.80
C GLU A 48 6.51 -3.42 -17.99
N ILE A 49 5.68 -2.74 -17.18
CA ILE A 49 5.56 -1.29 -17.22
C ILE A 49 6.90 -0.62 -16.91
N PHE A 50 7.60 -1.06 -15.86
CA PHE A 50 8.90 -0.49 -15.47
C PHE A 50 10.02 -0.74 -16.51
N LYS A 51 9.91 -1.77 -17.36
CA LYS A 51 10.84 -2.02 -18.46
C LYS A 51 10.64 -1.08 -19.67
N LEU A 52 9.53 -0.36 -19.74
CA LEU A 52 9.28 0.61 -20.80
C LEU A 52 10.23 1.81 -20.66
N ASN A 53 10.49 2.51 -21.79
CA ASN A 53 11.15 3.80 -21.71
C ASN A 53 10.32 4.76 -20.84
N LYS A 54 10.94 5.35 -19.80
CA LYS A 54 10.28 6.14 -18.76
C LYS A 54 9.19 5.36 -18.00
N GLY A 55 9.37 4.04 -17.83
CA GLY A 55 8.36 3.16 -17.23
C GLY A 55 7.94 3.55 -15.83
N GLU A 56 8.86 4.01 -14.97
CA GLU A 56 8.50 4.50 -13.64
C GLU A 56 7.64 5.76 -13.71
N GLN A 57 7.99 6.74 -14.56
CA GLN A 57 7.17 7.94 -14.73
C GLN A 57 5.77 7.59 -15.22
N TYR A 58 5.67 6.73 -16.22
CA TYR A 58 4.40 6.25 -16.75
C TYR A 58 3.57 5.53 -15.69
N PHE A 59 4.19 4.68 -14.88
CA PHE A 59 3.53 4.02 -13.76
C PHE A 59 2.95 5.04 -12.77
N ARG A 60 3.74 6.06 -12.37
CA ARG A 60 3.29 7.09 -11.43
C ARG A 60 2.13 7.93 -11.98
N GLU A 61 2.10 8.20 -13.28
CA GLU A 61 0.98 8.90 -13.92
C GLU A 61 -0.32 8.07 -13.85
N ILE A 62 -0.24 6.76 -14.14
CA ILE A 62 -1.41 5.86 -14.05
C ILE A 62 -1.83 5.66 -12.59
N GLU A 63 -0.88 5.48 -11.67
CA GLU A 63 -1.13 5.35 -10.23
C GLU A 63 -1.93 6.56 -9.71
N LYS A 64 -1.50 7.77 -10.05
CA LYS A 64 -2.16 9.03 -9.71
C LYS A 64 -3.55 9.16 -10.35
N ALA A 65 -3.69 8.81 -11.61
CA ALA A 65 -4.99 8.83 -12.31
C ALA A 65 -5.96 7.82 -11.69
N THR A 66 -5.48 6.62 -11.35
CA THR A 66 -6.28 5.58 -10.70
C THR A 66 -6.75 6.01 -9.32
N LEU A 67 -5.88 6.60 -8.51
CA LEU A 67 -6.28 7.15 -7.22
C LEU A 67 -7.37 8.21 -7.36
N LYS A 68 -7.23 9.15 -8.30
CA LYS A 68 -8.23 10.19 -8.56
C LYS A 68 -9.61 9.65 -8.91
N GLU A 69 -9.68 8.55 -9.63
CA GLU A 69 -10.96 7.90 -9.93
C GLU A 69 -11.59 7.28 -8.68
N LEU A 70 -10.76 6.64 -7.83
CA LEU A 70 -11.23 5.91 -6.65
C LEU A 70 -11.78 6.82 -5.55
N ILE A 71 -11.23 8.01 -5.36
CA ILE A 71 -11.66 8.94 -4.30
C ILE A 71 -13.09 9.44 -4.46
N HIS A 72 -13.71 9.27 -5.64
CA HIS A 72 -15.11 9.64 -5.87
C HIS A 72 -16.12 8.62 -5.33
N PHE A 73 -15.67 7.46 -4.91
CA PHE A 73 -16.51 6.42 -4.32
C PHE A 73 -16.30 6.36 -2.81
N GLU A 74 -17.21 5.67 -2.12
CA GLU A 74 -17.23 5.55 -0.67
C GLU A 74 -17.24 4.08 -0.22
N ASN A 75 -16.94 3.85 1.06
CA ASN A 75 -16.94 2.52 1.67
C ASN A 75 -15.99 1.54 0.97
N GLN A 76 -14.78 2.02 0.72
CA GLN A 76 -13.71 1.24 0.10
C GLN A 76 -12.54 1.09 1.06
N ILE A 77 -11.93 -0.09 1.01
CA ILE A 77 -10.59 -0.33 1.56
C ILE A 77 -9.63 -0.35 0.38
N ILE A 78 -8.73 0.61 0.33
CA ILE A 78 -7.83 0.82 -0.80
C ILE A 78 -6.40 0.51 -0.37
N SER A 79 -5.87 -0.64 -0.85
CA SER A 79 -4.45 -0.99 -0.75
C SER A 79 -3.66 -0.25 -1.82
N THR A 80 -2.56 0.38 -1.43
CA THR A 80 -1.77 1.22 -2.34
C THR A 80 -0.42 0.61 -2.67
N GLY A 81 0.20 1.06 -3.77
CA GLY A 81 1.62 0.84 -4.01
C GLY A 81 2.50 1.51 -2.95
N GLY A 82 3.66 0.91 -2.63
CA GLY A 82 4.54 1.43 -1.57
C GLY A 82 5.13 2.82 -1.86
N GLY A 83 5.05 3.32 -3.09
CA GLY A 83 5.57 4.62 -3.49
C GLY A 83 4.52 5.69 -3.71
N ILE A 84 3.24 5.40 -3.62
CA ILE A 84 2.15 6.35 -3.93
C ILE A 84 2.21 7.61 -3.06
N ILE A 85 2.62 7.44 -1.81
CA ILE A 85 2.71 8.50 -0.79
C ILE A 85 3.85 9.50 -1.06
N LEU A 86 4.78 9.18 -1.98
CA LEU A 86 5.90 10.07 -2.34
C LEU A 86 5.43 11.30 -3.13
N ASP A 87 4.29 11.22 -3.83
CA ASP A 87 3.63 12.38 -4.42
C ASP A 87 2.76 13.05 -3.35
N GLU A 88 3.10 14.28 -2.99
CA GLU A 88 2.37 15.04 -1.96
C GLU A 88 0.91 15.29 -2.34
N GLY A 89 0.59 15.41 -3.64
CA GLY A 89 -0.78 15.53 -4.12
C GLY A 89 -1.59 14.26 -3.89
N ASN A 90 -0.97 13.08 -4.05
CA ASN A 90 -1.62 11.81 -3.74
C ASN A 90 -1.88 11.67 -2.24
N LEU A 91 -0.88 11.98 -1.40
CA LEU A 91 -1.03 11.94 0.06
C LEU A 91 -2.15 12.87 0.51
N ARG A 92 -2.16 14.12 0.03
CA ARG A 92 -3.21 15.07 0.35
C ARG A 92 -4.59 14.58 -0.11
N SER A 93 -4.69 14.06 -1.32
CA SER A 93 -5.96 13.50 -1.84
C SER A 93 -6.47 12.35 -0.98
N MET A 94 -5.60 11.47 -0.49
CA MET A 94 -6.00 10.38 0.41
C MET A 94 -6.47 10.91 1.77
N LEU A 95 -5.74 11.86 2.38
CA LEU A 95 -6.08 12.48 3.67
C LEU A 95 -7.39 13.27 3.61
N ASP A 96 -7.67 13.93 2.49
CA ASP A 96 -8.90 14.71 2.30
C ASP A 96 -10.15 13.80 2.06
N ASN A 97 -9.96 12.59 1.51
CA ASN A 97 -11.06 11.71 1.08
C ASN A 97 -11.17 10.39 1.86
N GLY A 98 -10.32 10.16 2.85
CA GLY A 98 -10.35 8.93 3.62
C GLY A 98 -9.43 8.96 4.83
N TYR A 99 -9.39 7.85 5.53
CA TYR A 99 -8.52 7.62 6.67
C TYR A 99 -7.27 6.86 6.20
N VAL A 100 -6.11 7.46 6.37
CA VAL A 100 -4.85 6.92 5.87
C VAL A 100 -4.14 6.18 6.99
N ILE A 101 -3.97 4.87 6.82
CA ILE A 101 -3.31 3.97 7.77
C ILE A 101 -2.02 3.47 7.17
N CYS A 102 -0.91 3.68 7.87
CA CYS A 102 0.38 3.11 7.48
C CYS A 102 0.62 1.79 8.20
N LEU A 103 0.87 0.73 7.43
CA LEU A 103 1.42 -0.52 7.95
C LEU A 103 2.94 -0.44 7.93
N ASP A 104 3.54 -0.42 9.10
CA ASP A 104 4.98 -0.35 9.30
C ASP A 104 5.52 -1.69 9.82
N ALA A 105 6.62 -2.15 9.23
CA ALA A 105 7.30 -3.38 9.61
C ALA A 105 8.83 -3.16 9.66
N ASP A 106 9.49 -3.95 10.47
CA ASP A 106 10.96 -3.99 10.52
C ASP A 106 11.55 -4.43 9.16
N PRO A 107 12.70 -3.87 8.73
CA PRO A 107 13.34 -4.27 7.48
C PRO A 107 13.57 -5.78 7.33
N ASN A 108 13.93 -6.49 8.40
CA ASN A 108 14.12 -7.94 8.36
C ASN A 108 12.80 -8.69 8.17
N THR A 109 11.72 -8.21 8.81
CA THR A 109 10.36 -8.74 8.60
C THR A 109 9.91 -8.54 7.15
N ILE A 110 10.18 -7.36 6.59
CA ILE A 110 9.90 -7.04 5.19
C ILE A 110 10.66 -8.02 4.28
N LEU A 111 11.98 -8.15 4.47
CA LEU A 111 12.81 -9.06 3.67
C LEU A 111 12.28 -10.49 3.72
N THR A 112 11.99 -11.00 4.92
CA THR A 112 11.45 -12.35 5.11
C THR A 112 10.15 -12.54 4.33
N ARG A 113 9.21 -11.60 4.45
CA ARG A 113 7.92 -11.66 3.75
C ARG A 113 8.08 -11.59 2.23
N LEU A 114 9.01 -10.76 1.73
CA LEU A 114 9.30 -10.65 0.30
C LEU A 114 9.86 -11.96 -0.26
N ASN A 115 10.79 -12.59 0.45
CA ASN A 115 11.38 -13.88 0.07
C ASN A 115 10.32 -15.00 0.04
N LEU A 116 9.43 -15.07 1.03
CA LEU A 116 8.34 -16.04 1.06
C LEU A 116 7.36 -15.83 -0.12
N GLN A 117 7.07 -14.59 -0.48
CA GLN A 117 6.20 -14.28 -1.63
C GLN A 117 6.84 -14.64 -2.97
N SER A 118 8.17 -14.50 -3.13
CA SER A 118 8.87 -14.89 -4.35
C SER A 118 8.91 -16.40 -4.55
N LEU A 119 8.87 -17.17 -3.47
CA LEU A 119 8.79 -18.65 -3.53
C LEU A 119 7.39 -19.16 -3.89
N SER A 120 6.35 -18.39 -3.58
CA SER A 120 4.94 -18.82 -3.79
C SER A 120 4.32 -18.32 -5.09
N SER A 121 4.96 -17.39 -5.80
CA SER A 121 4.41 -16.80 -7.04
C SER A 121 5.54 -16.40 -7.98
N ASP A 122 5.62 -17.07 -9.12
CA ASP A 122 6.70 -16.91 -10.12
C ASP A 122 6.79 -15.50 -10.76
N ASN A 123 5.90 -14.57 -10.45
CA ASN A 123 5.75 -13.31 -11.20
C ASN A 123 5.72 -12.02 -10.39
N ILE A 124 5.99 -12.02 -9.08
CA ILE A 124 6.03 -10.78 -8.31
C ILE A 124 7.44 -10.18 -8.37
N VAL A 125 7.77 -9.57 -9.49
CA VAL A 125 9.01 -8.78 -9.62
C VAL A 125 8.79 -7.40 -8.99
N ARG A 126 9.70 -7.00 -8.11
CA ARG A 126 9.74 -5.67 -7.50
C ARG A 126 10.96 -4.90 -8.00
N PRO A 127 10.85 -4.16 -9.11
CA PRO A 127 12.00 -3.58 -9.81
C PRO A 127 12.90 -2.72 -8.93
N LEU A 128 12.34 -2.05 -7.93
CA LEU A 128 13.09 -1.18 -7.03
C LEU A 128 13.83 -1.93 -5.90
N LEU A 129 13.59 -3.22 -5.71
CA LEU A 129 14.20 -4.05 -4.65
C LEU A 129 15.08 -5.18 -5.21
N ASP A 130 15.25 -5.24 -6.53
CA ASP A 130 16.09 -6.23 -7.19
C ASP A 130 17.57 -5.83 -7.05
N SER A 131 18.30 -6.50 -6.16
CA SER A 131 19.74 -6.28 -5.92
C SER A 131 20.32 -7.40 -5.05
N ASP A 132 21.64 -7.61 -5.12
CA ASP A 132 22.38 -8.60 -4.33
C ASP A 132 22.31 -8.31 -2.82
N ASP A 133 22.15 -7.05 -2.42
CA ASP A 133 21.95 -6.63 -1.03
C ASP A 133 20.58 -6.01 -0.82
N GLN A 134 19.57 -6.90 -0.79
CA GLN A 134 18.17 -6.47 -0.62
C GLN A 134 17.90 -5.80 0.73
N LEU A 135 18.56 -6.25 1.81
CA LEU A 135 18.31 -5.69 3.15
C LEU A 135 18.78 -4.24 3.25
N GLU A 136 20.01 -3.93 2.81
CA GLU A 136 20.49 -2.54 2.80
C GLU A 136 19.61 -1.62 1.95
N LYS A 137 19.17 -2.12 0.80
CA LYS A 137 18.26 -1.38 -0.07
C LYS A 137 16.91 -1.12 0.58
N ILE A 138 16.33 -2.10 1.28
CA ILE A 138 15.10 -1.95 2.05
C ILE A 138 15.31 -0.89 3.15
N ILE A 139 16.38 -0.99 3.94
CA ILE A 139 16.71 -0.04 5.01
C ILE A 139 16.82 1.39 4.44
N LYS A 140 17.59 1.57 3.37
CA LYS A 140 17.78 2.87 2.73
C LYS A 140 16.46 3.47 2.26
N LEU A 141 15.70 2.73 1.44
CA LEU A 141 14.43 3.20 0.91
C LEU A 141 13.37 3.43 2.00
N LYS A 142 13.38 2.61 3.05
CA LYS A 142 12.49 2.79 4.19
C LYS A 142 12.82 4.08 4.93
N ASN A 143 14.09 4.33 5.24
CA ASN A 143 14.54 5.55 5.91
C ASN A 143 14.18 6.82 5.12
N GLU A 144 14.28 6.79 3.79
CA GLU A 144 13.87 7.89 2.91
C GLU A 144 12.37 8.15 2.95
N ARG A 145 11.54 7.09 3.13
CA ARG A 145 10.07 7.15 3.07
C ARG A 145 9.40 7.32 4.44
N ASP A 146 10.02 6.90 5.51
CA ASP A 146 9.46 6.94 6.87
C ASP A 146 8.98 8.34 7.29
N PRO A 147 9.69 9.46 6.97
CA PRO A 147 9.19 10.80 7.30
C PRO A 147 7.86 11.12 6.60
N ILE A 148 7.62 10.53 5.44
CA ILE A 148 6.37 10.73 4.67
C ILE A 148 5.27 9.81 5.21
N TYR A 149 5.59 8.54 5.49
CA TYR A 149 4.64 7.61 6.12
C TYR A 149 4.14 8.11 7.47
N LYS A 150 4.95 8.84 8.23
CA LYS A 150 4.57 9.47 9.51
C LYS A 150 3.49 10.56 9.37
N LYS A 151 3.19 11.02 8.17
CA LYS A 151 2.08 11.95 7.89
C LYS A 151 0.72 11.25 7.76
N SER A 152 0.67 9.91 7.85
CA SER A 152 -0.58 9.14 7.88
C SER A 152 -1.37 9.41 9.16
N ASP A 153 -2.70 9.27 9.11
CA ASP A 153 -3.57 9.48 10.29
C ASP A 153 -3.26 8.48 11.41
N TYR A 154 -2.84 7.25 11.06
CA TYR A 154 -2.49 6.21 12.04
C TYR A 154 -1.38 5.29 11.51
N ILE A 155 -0.51 4.82 12.41
CA ILE A 155 0.58 3.90 12.09
C ILE A 155 0.43 2.65 12.94
N ILE A 156 0.47 1.48 12.30
CA ILE A 156 0.42 0.18 12.98
C ILE A 156 1.73 -0.56 12.71
N LYS A 157 2.42 -0.96 13.79
CA LYS A 157 3.53 -1.90 13.72
C LYS A 157 2.99 -3.31 13.48
N THR A 158 3.47 -3.96 12.42
CA THR A 158 2.92 -5.26 12.00
C THR A 158 3.78 -6.46 12.40
N ASP A 159 4.91 -6.19 13.07
CA ASP A 159 5.83 -7.24 13.49
C ASP A 159 5.20 -8.10 14.58
N GLY A 160 5.26 -9.41 14.41
CA GLY A 160 4.69 -10.38 15.35
C GLY A 160 3.16 -10.47 15.37
N LEU A 161 2.45 -9.67 14.56
CA LEU A 161 1.00 -9.68 14.50
C LEU A 161 0.50 -10.47 13.28
N THR A 162 -0.63 -11.15 13.47
CA THR A 162 -1.39 -11.77 12.39
C THR A 162 -2.18 -10.73 11.59
N PRO A 163 -2.53 -10.99 10.32
CA PRO A 163 -3.40 -10.10 9.55
C PRO A 163 -4.72 -9.77 10.27
N ARG A 164 -5.29 -10.74 11.00
CA ARG A 164 -6.54 -10.58 11.76
C ARG A 164 -6.39 -9.59 12.91
N GLU A 165 -5.31 -9.66 13.67
CA GLU A 165 -5.02 -8.74 14.77
C GLU A 165 -4.82 -7.32 14.28
N ILE A 166 -4.09 -7.15 13.15
CA ILE A 166 -3.90 -5.85 12.52
C ILE A 166 -5.24 -5.29 12.02
N SER A 167 -6.06 -6.13 11.39
CA SER A 167 -7.38 -5.72 10.88
C SER A 167 -8.31 -5.27 12.00
N ASN A 168 -8.32 -5.96 13.13
CA ASN A 168 -9.10 -5.56 14.30
C ASN A 168 -8.62 -4.20 14.85
N GLN A 169 -7.30 -3.96 14.94
CA GLN A 169 -6.77 -2.66 15.36
C GLN A 169 -7.21 -1.53 14.42
N ILE A 170 -7.22 -1.77 13.11
CA ILE A 170 -7.70 -0.81 12.11
C ILE A 170 -9.16 -0.46 12.37
N ILE A 171 -10.01 -1.47 12.53
CA ILE A 171 -11.46 -1.29 12.71
C ILE A 171 -11.75 -0.59 14.04
N ASP A 172 -11.13 -1.04 15.13
CA ASP A 172 -11.31 -0.43 16.45
C ASP A 172 -10.92 1.06 16.46
N HIS A 173 -9.83 1.38 15.79
CA HIS A 173 -9.37 2.77 15.70
C HIS A 173 -10.29 3.60 14.81
N TRP A 174 -10.73 3.05 13.69
CA TRP A 174 -11.64 3.74 12.77
C TRP A 174 -13.00 4.00 13.41
N VAL A 175 -13.58 3.02 14.10
CA VAL A 175 -14.84 3.15 14.83
C VAL A 175 -14.76 4.23 15.91
N LYS A 176 -13.68 4.29 16.68
CA LYS A 176 -13.48 5.34 17.72
C LYS A 176 -13.47 6.78 17.17
N ILE A 177 -13.11 6.94 15.91
CA ILE A 177 -13.03 8.28 15.29
C ILE A 177 -14.35 8.69 14.66
N TYR A 178 -15.12 7.72 14.13
CA TYR A 178 -16.30 7.98 13.30
C TYR A 178 -17.64 7.53 13.92
N SER A 179 -17.62 6.93 15.12
CA SER A 179 -18.82 6.69 15.95
C SER A 179 -19.01 7.83 16.96
#